data_05751852941f160043b377e18a0d154c
#
_entry.id   05751852941f160043b377e18a0d154c
#
_cell.length_a   1.000
_cell.length_b   1.000
_cell.length_c   1.000
_cell.angle_alpha   90.00
_cell.angle_beta   90.00
_cell.angle_gamma   90.00
#
_symmetry.space_group_name_H-M   'P 1'
#
loop_
_entity.id
_entity.type
_entity.pdbx_description
1 polymer ?
#
loop_
_entity_poly.entity_id
_entity_poly.type
_entity_poly.pdbx_seq_one_letter_code
_entity_poly.pdbx_strand_id
1 'polypeptide(L)'
;MSEESPLGVLEVLGGGSGFIRRKEAGYIPSKEDIYVGSRVINKFGLRTGDELMGKVGNRPKSGKSPPLVHLEAVNGRPPEDAKNRPDFDRLSAMHPDEQLMLECGRTIMGRPDYTNRVIDLFCPLGKGQRAMIVAPAKAGKTTVMQSIAEGIVTNHPDCTLLILLVDERPEEVTEMESVGFGEVIASTFDRQADRHTQVAEMTLERARRRVEHGEDVVIILDSITRMARAYNNVAKGSGRTMSGGLDANSLEKPKRFLGSARKIADHQGGGSLTIIATALVDTGSRMDQVIFEEFKGTGNSELVLSRELADRRIFPAIDLTGSATRKEELLLSPDTLDLSRALRRQLAGTADADAMTELLGAMGRMPTNQDLVDYYKQRA
;
A
#
# COMPACT_ATOMS: atom_id res chain seq x y z
N MET A 1 15.46 -1.26 28.89
CA MET A 1 14.25 -2.10 28.71
C MET A 1 14.39 -2.70 27.33
N SER A 2 14.59 -4.02 27.22
CA SER A 2 14.59 -4.68 25.91
C SER A 2 13.17 -4.51 25.34
N GLU A 3 13.04 -3.84 24.18
CA GLU A 3 11.82 -3.85 23.41
C GLU A 3 11.54 -5.31 23.04
N GLU A 4 10.62 -5.95 23.77
CA GLU A 4 10.17 -7.29 23.44
C GLU A 4 9.42 -7.19 22.12
N SER A 5 9.98 -7.78 21.07
CA SER A 5 9.37 -7.79 19.74
C SER A 5 8.06 -8.57 19.75
N PRO A 6 7.07 -8.19 18.91
CA PRO A 6 5.81 -8.92 18.78
C PRO A 6 6.05 -10.39 18.41
N LEU A 7 5.25 -11.29 18.98
CA LEU A 7 5.29 -12.72 18.66
C LEU A 7 4.88 -13.00 17.20
N GLY A 8 4.02 -12.16 16.63
CA GLY A 8 3.50 -12.25 15.28
C GLY A 8 2.04 -11.80 15.19
N VAL A 9 1.35 -12.18 14.12
CA VAL A 9 -0.01 -11.75 13.80
C VAL A 9 -1.00 -12.91 13.97
N LEU A 10 -2.12 -12.67 14.65
CA LEU A 10 -3.14 -13.66 14.90
C LEU A 10 -3.96 -13.98 13.64
N GLU A 11 -4.13 -15.25 13.36
CA GLU A 11 -5.16 -15.79 12.48
C GLU A 11 -6.17 -16.59 13.31
N VAL A 12 -7.42 -16.13 13.31
CA VAL A 12 -8.53 -16.85 13.97
C VAL A 12 -9.14 -17.83 13.00
N LEU A 13 -9.29 -19.10 13.43
CA LEU A 13 -9.87 -20.16 12.61
C LEU A 13 -11.37 -20.34 12.90
N GLY A 14 -12.08 -21.00 11.99
CA GLY A 14 -13.52 -21.22 12.09
C GLY A 14 -14.01 -21.92 13.37
N GLY A 15 -13.12 -22.59 14.12
CA GLY A 15 -13.40 -23.17 15.43
C GLY A 15 -13.25 -22.23 16.63
N GLY A 16 -13.01 -20.93 16.39
CA GLY A 16 -12.87 -19.89 17.41
C GLY A 16 -11.52 -19.88 18.15
N SER A 17 -10.61 -20.82 17.90
CA SER A 17 -9.20 -20.77 18.28
C SER A 17 -8.36 -20.19 17.14
N GLY A 18 -7.09 -19.90 17.37
CA GLY A 18 -6.24 -19.32 16.34
C GLY A 18 -4.77 -19.67 16.51
N PHE A 19 -3.98 -19.11 15.59
CA PHE A 19 -2.53 -19.21 15.63
C PHE A 19 -1.90 -17.84 15.40
N ILE A 20 -0.82 -17.56 16.13
CA ILE A 20 0.04 -16.41 15.83
C ILE A 20 0.97 -16.85 14.71
N ARG A 21 0.84 -16.20 13.56
CA ARG A 21 1.66 -16.40 12.38
C ARG A 21 2.93 -15.57 12.49
N ARG A 22 4.06 -16.17 12.20
CA ARG A 22 5.38 -15.57 12.38
C ARG A 22 5.78 -14.75 11.16
N LYS A 23 6.48 -13.63 11.41
CA LYS A 23 7.03 -12.77 10.35
C LYS A 23 8.01 -13.53 9.45
N GLU A 24 8.88 -14.36 10.06
CA GLU A 24 9.88 -15.16 9.36
C GLU A 24 9.28 -16.18 8.38
N ALA A 25 8.01 -16.56 8.63
CA ALA A 25 7.23 -17.41 7.72
C ALA A 25 6.38 -16.62 6.72
N GLY A 26 6.49 -15.28 6.69
CA GLY A 26 5.66 -14.42 5.86
C GLY A 26 4.19 -14.40 6.28
N TYR A 27 3.91 -14.59 7.57
CA TYR A 27 2.57 -14.63 8.18
C TYR A 27 1.65 -15.73 7.63
N ILE A 28 2.22 -16.81 7.09
CA ILE A 28 1.48 -18.00 6.64
C ILE A 28 1.68 -19.17 7.62
N PRO A 29 0.83 -20.23 7.56
CA PRO A 29 0.95 -21.39 8.42
C PRO A 29 2.33 -22.03 8.42
N SER A 30 2.90 -22.20 9.62
CA SER A 30 4.24 -22.78 9.84
C SER A 30 4.27 -23.69 11.08
N LYS A 31 5.36 -24.45 11.22
CA LYS A 31 5.59 -25.29 12.41
C LYS A 31 5.94 -24.46 13.66
N GLU A 32 6.32 -23.21 13.48
CA GLU A 32 6.74 -22.28 14.55
C GLU A 32 5.57 -21.42 15.05
N ASP A 33 4.37 -21.65 14.54
CA ASP A 33 3.18 -20.92 14.96
C ASP A 33 2.82 -21.20 16.43
N ILE A 34 2.27 -20.20 17.10
CA ILE A 34 1.88 -20.25 18.49
C ILE A 34 0.36 -20.39 18.57
N TYR A 35 -0.12 -21.40 19.29
CA TYR A 35 -1.54 -21.64 19.46
C TYR A 35 -2.18 -20.64 20.43
N VAL A 36 -3.33 -20.06 20.03
CA VAL A 36 -4.15 -19.17 20.86
C VAL A 36 -5.51 -19.80 21.10
N GLY A 37 -5.81 -20.11 22.36
CA GLY A 37 -7.08 -20.73 22.73
C GLY A 37 -8.27 -19.78 22.60
N SER A 38 -9.44 -20.32 22.29
CA SER A 38 -10.70 -19.58 22.14
C SER A 38 -11.07 -18.73 23.35
N ARG A 39 -10.70 -19.17 24.57
CA ARG A 39 -10.93 -18.40 25.80
C ARG A 39 -10.19 -17.06 25.79
N VAL A 40 -8.94 -17.02 25.31
CA VAL A 40 -8.14 -15.79 25.22
C VAL A 40 -8.73 -14.88 24.16
N ILE A 41 -9.04 -15.44 22.98
CA ILE A 41 -9.66 -14.71 21.88
C ILE A 41 -10.96 -14.03 22.32
N ASN A 42 -11.87 -14.78 22.93
CA ASN A 42 -13.16 -14.26 23.38
C ASN A 42 -13.03 -13.27 24.54
N LYS A 43 -12.12 -13.52 25.49
CA LYS A 43 -11.90 -12.64 26.64
C LYS A 43 -11.53 -11.22 26.23
N PHE A 44 -10.62 -11.09 25.25
CA PHE A 44 -10.07 -9.80 24.79
C PHE A 44 -10.68 -9.32 23.47
N GLY A 45 -11.62 -10.06 22.87
CA GLY A 45 -12.23 -9.69 21.59
C GLY A 45 -11.22 -9.64 20.43
N LEU A 46 -10.26 -10.58 20.44
CA LEU A 46 -9.20 -10.63 19.43
C LEU A 46 -9.77 -11.02 18.08
N ARG A 47 -9.17 -10.48 17.01
CA ARG A 47 -9.56 -10.71 15.63
C ARG A 47 -8.35 -11.09 14.78
N THR A 48 -8.59 -11.72 13.65
CA THR A 48 -7.54 -11.92 12.64
C THR A 48 -6.89 -10.57 12.28
N GLY A 49 -5.57 -10.56 12.21
CA GLY A 49 -4.80 -9.35 11.97
C GLY A 49 -4.24 -8.68 13.22
N ASP A 50 -4.67 -9.08 14.44
CA ASP A 50 -4.09 -8.55 15.68
C ASP A 50 -2.63 -8.99 15.85
N GLU A 51 -1.75 -8.05 16.09
CA GLU A 51 -0.36 -8.29 16.47
C GLU A 51 -0.30 -8.53 17.97
N LEU A 52 0.24 -9.67 18.37
CA LEU A 52 0.22 -10.11 19.77
C LEU A 52 1.62 -10.15 20.38
N MET A 53 1.73 -9.66 21.63
CA MET A 53 2.88 -9.80 22.51
C MET A 53 2.50 -10.62 23.74
N GLY A 54 3.43 -11.44 24.23
CA GLY A 54 3.15 -12.23 25.43
C GLY A 54 4.10 -13.39 25.65
N LYS A 55 3.79 -14.23 26.63
CA LYS A 55 4.59 -15.38 27.02
C LYS A 55 4.08 -16.67 26.37
N VAL A 56 4.99 -17.40 25.77
CA VAL A 56 4.74 -18.68 25.13
C VAL A 56 5.07 -19.82 26.10
N GLY A 57 4.18 -20.78 26.20
CA GLY A 57 4.38 -21.97 27.01
C GLY A 57 5.26 -23.01 26.29
N ASN A 58 5.59 -24.08 27.04
CA ASN A 58 6.38 -25.18 26.48
C ASN A 58 5.61 -25.89 25.36
N ARG A 59 6.33 -26.33 24.33
CA ARG A 59 5.76 -27.15 23.25
C ARG A 59 5.30 -28.50 23.84
N PRO A 60 4.03 -28.91 23.64
CA PRO A 60 3.53 -30.18 24.13
C PRO A 60 4.30 -31.37 23.55
N LYS A 61 4.46 -32.44 24.34
CA LYS A 61 5.12 -33.70 23.90
C LYS A 61 4.45 -34.33 22.67
N SER A 62 3.19 -33.98 22.39
CA SER A 62 2.44 -34.42 21.20
C SER A 62 2.87 -33.74 19.91
N GLY A 63 3.88 -32.86 19.92
CA GLY A 63 4.38 -32.14 18.74
C GLY A 63 3.47 -30.99 18.27
N LYS A 64 2.38 -30.66 18.98
CA LYS A 64 1.49 -29.54 18.68
C LYS A 64 2.20 -28.21 18.91
N SER A 65 1.68 -27.14 18.30
CA SER A 65 2.15 -25.76 18.51
C SER A 65 2.16 -25.38 19.99
N PRO A 66 3.18 -24.63 20.46
CA PRO A 66 3.23 -24.16 21.84
C PRO A 66 2.09 -23.16 22.09
N PRO A 67 1.45 -23.17 23.26
CA PRO A 67 0.34 -22.28 23.56
C PRO A 67 0.81 -20.89 24.00
N LEU A 68 0.05 -19.84 23.66
CA LEU A 68 0.13 -18.54 24.31
C LEU A 68 -0.43 -18.69 25.74
N VAL A 69 0.41 -18.50 26.77
CA VAL A 69 0.01 -18.65 28.18
C VAL A 69 -0.33 -17.33 28.86
N HIS A 70 0.25 -16.24 28.40
CA HIS A 70 -0.03 -14.89 28.89
C HIS A 70 0.02 -13.89 27.74
N LEU A 71 -1.03 -13.07 27.61
CA LEU A 71 -1.11 -11.99 26.64
C LEU A 71 -0.71 -10.69 27.33
N GLU A 72 0.30 -10.00 26.81
CA GLU A 72 0.87 -8.77 27.38
C GLU A 72 0.41 -7.52 26.62
N ALA A 73 0.35 -7.60 25.28
CA ALA A 73 -0.15 -6.50 24.46
C ALA A 73 -0.84 -7.00 23.18
N VAL A 74 -1.72 -6.16 22.66
CA VAL A 74 -2.39 -6.29 21.35
C VAL A 74 -2.16 -5.01 20.57
N ASN A 75 -1.54 -5.11 19.39
CA ASN A 75 -1.19 -3.95 18.55
C ASN A 75 -0.42 -2.87 19.34
N GLY A 76 0.50 -3.28 20.23
CA GLY A 76 1.30 -2.39 21.07
C GLY A 76 0.55 -1.73 22.24
N ARG A 77 -0.72 -2.07 22.48
CA ARG A 77 -1.60 -1.51 23.54
C ARG A 77 -2.00 -2.58 24.57
N PRO A 78 -2.48 -2.19 25.76
CA PRO A 78 -3.03 -3.12 26.73
C PRO A 78 -4.12 -4.01 26.10
N PRO A 79 -4.17 -5.32 26.42
CA PRO A 79 -5.14 -6.24 25.81
C PRO A 79 -6.61 -5.85 26.01
N GLU A 80 -6.91 -5.12 27.06
CA GLU A 80 -8.26 -4.63 27.39
C GLU A 80 -8.79 -3.65 26.33
N ASP A 81 -7.93 -2.86 25.70
CA ASP A 81 -8.30 -1.86 24.70
C ASP A 81 -8.83 -2.54 23.42
N ALA A 82 -8.35 -3.75 23.12
CA ALA A 82 -8.80 -4.50 21.95
C ALA A 82 -10.31 -4.86 22.00
N LYS A 83 -10.88 -5.01 23.21
CA LYS A 83 -12.27 -5.43 23.39
C LYS A 83 -13.28 -4.39 22.96
N ASN A 84 -12.97 -3.11 23.16
CA ASN A 84 -13.90 -1.99 22.96
C ASN A 84 -13.64 -1.23 21.65
N ARG A 85 -12.67 -1.65 20.85
CA ARG A 85 -12.37 -1.00 19.57
C ARG A 85 -13.53 -1.17 18.58
N PRO A 86 -13.77 -0.18 17.72
CA PRO A 86 -14.76 -0.28 16.66
C PRO A 86 -14.41 -1.40 15.67
N ASP A 87 -15.40 -1.80 14.88
CA ASP A 87 -15.19 -2.69 13.74
C ASP A 87 -14.89 -1.84 12.50
N PHE A 88 -13.82 -2.15 11.78
CA PHE A 88 -13.39 -1.41 10.59
C PHE A 88 -14.52 -1.21 9.58
N ASP A 89 -15.33 -2.23 9.35
CA ASP A 89 -16.40 -2.16 8.34
C ASP A 89 -17.57 -1.25 8.76
N ARG A 90 -17.63 -0.84 10.04
CA ARG A 90 -18.63 0.12 10.58
C ARG A 90 -18.11 1.56 10.63
N LEU A 91 -16.84 1.79 10.34
CA LEU A 91 -16.25 3.11 10.37
C LEU A 91 -16.62 3.91 9.12
N SER A 92 -17.04 5.15 9.30
CA SER A 92 -17.46 6.05 8.23
C SER A 92 -16.28 6.49 7.38
N ALA A 93 -16.37 6.29 6.07
CA ALA A 93 -15.35 6.68 5.12
C ALA A 93 -15.49 8.16 4.74
N MET A 94 -14.39 8.90 4.84
CA MET A 94 -14.25 10.29 4.39
C MET A 94 -13.37 10.38 3.15
N HIS A 95 -13.46 11.50 2.43
CA HIS A 95 -12.46 11.80 1.41
C HIS A 95 -11.12 12.11 2.07
N PRO A 96 -9.98 11.72 1.45
CA PRO A 96 -8.67 12.21 1.87
C PRO A 96 -8.64 13.74 1.83
N ASP A 97 -8.23 14.38 2.93
CA ASP A 97 -8.12 15.83 3.10
C ASP A 97 -6.80 16.23 3.81
N GLU A 98 -5.92 15.26 4.02
CA GLU A 98 -4.58 15.45 4.55
C GLU A 98 -3.58 14.83 3.57
N GLN A 99 -2.72 15.68 2.99
CA GLN A 99 -1.72 15.22 2.02
C GLN A 99 -0.64 14.38 2.70
N LEU A 100 -0.28 13.26 2.08
CA LEU A 100 0.95 12.54 2.34
C LEU A 100 2.07 13.21 1.52
N MET A 101 2.72 14.23 2.09
CA MET A 101 3.84 14.93 1.46
C MET A 101 5.00 13.97 1.25
N LEU A 102 5.49 13.89 0.02
CA LEU A 102 6.55 12.95 -0.36
C LEU A 102 7.91 13.62 -0.57
N GLU A 103 7.95 14.92 -0.86
CA GLU A 103 9.19 15.65 -1.08
C GLU A 103 10.12 15.54 0.15
N CYS A 104 11.27 14.88 -0.02
CA CYS A 104 12.23 14.60 1.06
C CYS A 104 13.70 14.84 0.66
N GLY A 105 13.95 15.49 -0.49
CA GLY A 105 15.31 15.74 -0.95
C GLY A 105 16.06 14.49 -1.42
N ARG A 106 15.32 13.46 -1.87
CA ARG A 106 15.87 12.18 -2.37
C ARG A 106 16.95 12.37 -3.41
N THR A 107 17.97 11.53 -3.37
CA THR A 107 19.02 11.44 -4.40
C THR A 107 19.20 9.98 -4.85
N ILE A 108 19.49 9.81 -6.14
CA ILE A 108 19.89 8.51 -6.72
C ILE A 108 21.30 8.67 -7.30
N MET A 109 22.26 7.87 -6.82
CA MET A 109 23.67 7.94 -7.22
C MET A 109 24.25 9.39 -7.13
N GLY A 110 23.87 10.13 -6.08
CA GLY A 110 24.34 11.50 -5.84
C GLY A 110 23.69 12.57 -6.73
N ARG A 111 22.65 12.23 -7.49
CA ARG A 111 21.87 13.18 -8.31
C ARG A 111 20.49 13.37 -7.72
N PRO A 112 19.91 14.59 -7.74
CA PRO A 112 18.55 14.82 -7.27
C PRO A 112 17.55 13.92 -8.00
N ASP A 113 16.65 13.28 -7.23
CA ASP A 113 15.49 12.57 -7.74
C ASP A 113 14.24 13.42 -7.52
N TYR A 114 13.60 13.84 -8.59
CA TYR A 114 12.42 14.71 -8.55
C TYR A 114 11.11 13.95 -8.50
N THR A 115 11.13 12.61 -8.40
CA THR A 115 9.93 11.75 -8.43
C THR A 115 8.88 12.21 -7.43
N ASN A 116 9.25 12.39 -6.16
CA ASN A 116 8.35 12.79 -5.10
C ASN A 116 7.80 14.20 -5.33
N ARG A 117 8.63 15.12 -5.80
CA ARG A 117 8.21 16.49 -6.12
C ARG A 117 7.17 16.54 -7.24
N VAL A 118 7.37 15.73 -8.29
CA VAL A 118 6.41 15.60 -9.39
C VAL A 118 5.09 15.01 -8.91
N ILE A 119 5.13 13.96 -8.07
CA ILE A 119 3.93 13.34 -7.51
C ILE A 119 3.16 14.35 -6.67
N ASP A 120 3.82 15.07 -5.76
CA ASP A 120 3.19 16.06 -4.89
C ASP A 120 2.46 17.17 -5.64
N LEU A 121 2.93 17.54 -6.83
CA LEU A 121 2.31 18.58 -7.66
C LEU A 121 1.23 18.05 -8.61
N PHE A 122 1.45 16.87 -9.22
CA PHE A 122 0.59 16.38 -10.31
C PHE A 122 -0.33 15.23 -9.93
N CYS A 123 -0.02 14.48 -8.90
CA CYS A 123 -0.82 13.35 -8.44
C CYS A 123 -0.72 13.20 -6.92
N PRO A 124 -1.09 14.26 -6.15
CA PRO A 124 -0.91 14.25 -4.71
C PRO A 124 -1.62 13.08 -4.07
N LEU A 125 -0.95 12.45 -3.13
CA LEU A 125 -1.49 11.35 -2.34
C LEU A 125 -2.03 11.89 -1.01
N GLY A 126 -3.14 11.36 -0.55
CA GLY A 126 -3.71 11.72 0.75
C GLY A 126 -3.88 10.52 1.66
N LYS A 127 -3.92 10.75 2.97
CA LYS A 127 -4.25 9.73 3.96
C LYS A 127 -5.64 9.16 3.69
N GLY A 128 -5.74 7.85 3.45
CA GLY A 128 -6.97 7.19 3.02
C GLY A 128 -7.15 7.07 1.50
N GLN A 129 -6.13 7.41 0.70
CA GLN A 129 -6.17 7.35 -0.76
C GLN A 129 -6.26 5.91 -1.28
N ARG A 130 -7.05 5.73 -2.34
CA ARG A 130 -7.03 4.53 -3.21
C ARG A 130 -6.26 4.87 -4.47
N ALA A 131 -4.93 4.71 -4.44
CA ALA A 131 -4.06 5.09 -5.54
C ALA A 131 -3.65 3.90 -6.38
N MET A 132 -3.54 4.12 -7.68
CA MET A 132 -2.96 3.16 -8.61
C MET A 132 -1.73 3.76 -9.29
N ILE A 133 -0.63 2.99 -9.32
CA ILE A 133 0.52 3.26 -10.17
C ILE A 133 0.36 2.40 -11.42
N VAL A 134 -0.05 3.02 -12.50
CA VAL A 134 -0.26 2.36 -13.80
C VAL A 134 1.06 2.26 -14.52
N ALA A 135 1.63 1.06 -14.62
CA ALA A 135 3.00 0.88 -15.07
C ALA A 135 3.11 -0.11 -16.22
N PRO A 136 3.53 0.34 -17.40
CA PRO A 136 4.04 -0.58 -18.42
C PRO A 136 5.38 -1.17 -17.99
N ALA A 137 5.77 -2.29 -18.61
CA ALA A 137 7.03 -2.93 -18.28
C ALA A 137 8.23 -1.99 -18.49
N LYS A 138 9.19 -2.00 -17.55
CA LYS A 138 10.44 -1.21 -17.58
C LYS A 138 10.26 0.32 -17.53
N ALA A 139 9.13 0.83 -17.04
CA ALA A 139 8.89 2.26 -16.89
C ALA A 139 9.41 2.86 -15.55
N GLY A 140 10.16 2.11 -14.75
CA GLY A 140 10.70 2.60 -13.47
C GLY A 140 9.78 2.39 -12.26
N LYS A 141 8.83 1.45 -12.33
CA LYS A 141 7.87 1.12 -11.27
C LYS A 141 8.52 1.01 -9.89
N THR A 142 9.55 0.18 -9.75
CA THR A 142 10.23 -0.10 -8.47
C THR A 142 10.86 1.16 -7.89
N THR A 143 11.52 1.98 -8.72
CA THR A 143 12.11 3.25 -8.29
C THR A 143 11.05 4.23 -7.77
N VAL A 144 9.90 4.31 -8.44
CA VAL A 144 8.77 5.16 -7.99
C VAL A 144 8.22 4.67 -6.65
N MET A 145 8.06 3.35 -6.48
CA MET A 145 7.62 2.78 -5.20
C MET A 145 8.61 3.07 -4.06
N GLN A 146 9.92 2.90 -4.30
CA GLN A 146 10.96 3.24 -3.34
C GLN A 146 10.95 4.73 -2.99
N SER A 147 10.75 5.59 -3.98
CA SER A 147 10.66 7.04 -3.79
C SER A 147 9.48 7.42 -2.90
N ILE A 148 8.30 6.86 -3.16
CA ILE A 148 7.10 7.05 -2.34
C ILE A 148 7.33 6.53 -0.92
N ALA A 149 7.91 5.32 -0.77
CA ALA A 149 8.19 4.72 0.54
C ALA A 149 9.14 5.60 1.37
N GLU A 150 10.22 6.11 0.75
CA GLU A 150 11.16 7.03 1.41
C GLU A 150 10.48 8.34 1.84
N GLY A 151 9.68 8.95 0.97
CA GLY A 151 8.93 10.15 1.31
C GLY A 151 7.98 9.95 2.49
N ILE A 152 7.26 8.82 2.53
CA ILE A 152 6.36 8.49 3.65
C ILE A 152 7.13 8.32 4.95
N VAL A 153 8.19 7.51 4.97
CA VAL A 153 8.96 7.27 6.20
C VAL A 153 9.65 8.54 6.71
N THR A 154 10.11 9.39 5.80
CA THR A 154 10.80 10.65 6.15
C THR A 154 9.86 11.69 6.71
N ASN A 155 8.71 11.90 6.05
CA ASN A 155 7.80 13.01 6.38
C ASN A 155 6.65 12.60 7.30
N HIS A 156 6.35 11.30 7.39
CA HIS A 156 5.24 10.76 8.19
C HIS A 156 5.70 9.58 9.05
N PRO A 157 6.63 9.80 10.01
CA PRO A 157 7.20 8.72 10.83
C PRO A 157 6.17 8.00 11.71
N ASP A 158 5.02 8.63 11.97
CA ASP A 158 3.92 8.04 12.73
C ASP A 158 3.04 7.11 11.89
N CYS A 159 3.19 7.11 10.56
CA CYS A 159 2.48 6.21 9.68
C CYS A 159 3.11 4.82 9.69
N THR A 160 2.27 3.79 9.85
CA THR A 160 2.73 2.40 9.63
C THR A 160 2.79 2.12 8.13
N LEU A 161 4.00 1.88 7.60
CA LEU A 161 4.21 1.52 6.20
C LEU A 161 4.41 0.02 6.03
N LEU A 162 3.52 -0.62 5.26
CA LEU A 162 3.58 -2.02 4.85
C LEU A 162 3.81 -2.10 3.35
N ILE A 163 4.82 -2.84 2.91
CA ILE A 163 5.13 -3.07 1.50
C ILE A 163 4.80 -4.52 1.19
N LEU A 164 3.73 -4.74 0.44
CA LEU A 164 3.20 -6.06 0.10
C LEU A 164 3.59 -6.44 -1.33
N LEU A 165 4.45 -7.45 -1.46
CA LEU A 165 4.93 -7.97 -2.74
C LEU A 165 4.28 -9.33 -3.01
N VAL A 166 3.46 -9.41 -4.08
CA VAL A 166 2.66 -10.59 -4.41
C VAL A 166 3.08 -11.14 -5.77
N ASP A 167 3.54 -12.39 -5.80
CA ASP A 167 4.00 -13.08 -7.02
C ASP A 167 5.16 -12.34 -7.70
N GLU A 168 5.99 -11.64 -6.91
CA GLU A 168 7.19 -10.94 -7.38
C GLU A 168 8.45 -11.82 -7.25
N ARG A 169 9.54 -11.39 -7.88
CA ARG A 169 10.80 -12.13 -7.90
C ARG A 169 11.55 -12.00 -6.59
N PRO A 170 12.26 -13.05 -6.12
CA PRO A 170 13.05 -12.98 -4.88
C PRO A 170 14.08 -11.84 -4.86
N GLU A 171 14.71 -11.54 -6.01
CA GLU A 171 15.66 -10.43 -6.13
C GLU A 171 14.99 -9.06 -5.94
N GLU A 172 13.75 -8.86 -6.41
CA GLU A 172 12.98 -7.62 -6.20
C GLU A 172 12.54 -7.47 -4.73
N VAL A 173 12.24 -8.59 -4.07
CA VAL A 173 11.97 -8.61 -2.62
C VAL A 173 13.22 -8.17 -1.84
N THR A 174 14.37 -8.78 -2.12
CA THR A 174 15.64 -8.45 -1.46
C THR A 174 16.03 -6.99 -1.70
N GLU A 175 15.82 -6.48 -2.93
CA GLU A 175 16.06 -5.07 -3.26
C GLU A 175 15.17 -4.15 -2.39
N MET A 176 13.88 -4.45 -2.27
CA MET A 176 12.96 -3.65 -1.47
C MET A 176 13.27 -3.72 0.04
N GLU A 177 13.68 -4.89 0.55
CA GLU A 177 14.13 -5.05 1.94
C GLU A 177 15.41 -4.26 2.22
N SER A 178 16.33 -4.20 1.25
CA SER A 178 17.64 -3.55 1.40
C SER A 178 17.57 -2.04 1.57
N VAL A 179 16.54 -1.39 1.05
CA VAL A 179 16.35 0.06 1.23
C VAL A 179 15.82 0.43 2.62
N GLY A 180 15.24 -0.53 3.35
CA GLY A 180 14.88 -0.38 4.76
C GLY A 180 13.68 0.56 5.03
N PHE A 181 12.86 0.86 4.03
CA PHE A 181 11.68 1.71 4.17
C PHE A 181 10.45 0.85 4.46
N GLY A 182 9.94 0.89 5.69
CA GLY A 182 8.76 0.14 6.09
C GLY A 182 8.97 -1.35 6.30
N GLU A 183 7.89 -2.09 6.48
CA GLU A 183 7.92 -3.55 6.63
C GLU A 183 7.57 -4.22 5.30
N VAL A 184 8.52 -5.00 4.77
CA VAL A 184 8.29 -5.81 3.55
C VAL A 184 7.63 -7.14 3.93
N ILE A 185 6.51 -7.43 3.28
CA ILE A 185 5.75 -8.67 3.40
C ILE A 185 5.65 -9.25 1.99
N ALA A 186 6.18 -10.44 1.77
CA ALA A 186 6.31 -10.97 0.42
C ALA A 186 5.80 -12.41 0.29
N SER A 187 5.25 -12.69 -0.89
CA SER A 187 5.00 -14.05 -1.39
C SER A 187 5.53 -14.13 -2.81
N THR A 188 6.71 -14.74 -2.96
CA THR A 188 7.47 -14.84 -4.21
C THR A 188 6.85 -15.80 -5.22
N PHE A 189 7.15 -15.64 -6.50
CA PHE A 189 6.51 -16.35 -7.62
C PHE A 189 6.68 -17.89 -7.56
N ASP A 190 7.65 -18.40 -6.80
CA ASP A 190 7.87 -19.83 -6.56
C ASP A 190 6.84 -20.45 -5.60
N ARG A 191 5.97 -19.64 -4.99
CA ARG A 191 4.91 -20.08 -4.10
C ARG A 191 3.62 -20.39 -4.87
N GLN A 192 2.75 -21.20 -4.25
CA GLN A 192 1.43 -21.50 -4.82
C GLN A 192 0.48 -20.30 -4.68
N ALA A 193 -0.52 -20.19 -5.55
CA ALA A 193 -1.45 -19.08 -5.61
C ALA A 193 -2.24 -18.86 -4.31
N ASP A 194 -2.55 -19.92 -3.56
CA ASP A 194 -3.22 -19.83 -2.26
C ASP A 194 -2.37 -19.08 -1.22
N ARG A 195 -1.02 -19.18 -1.30
CA ARG A 195 -0.11 -18.42 -0.43
C ARG A 195 -0.15 -16.94 -0.71
N HIS A 196 -0.20 -16.55 -1.98
CA HIS A 196 -0.33 -15.15 -2.38
C HIS A 196 -1.60 -14.52 -1.80
N THR A 197 -2.73 -15.24 -1.88
CA THR A 197 -4.01 -14.75 -1.35
C THR A 197 -4.01 -14.68 0.18
N GLN A 198 -3.44 -15.67 0.88
CA GLN A 198 -3.32 -15.69 2.34
C GLN A 198 -2.50 -14.52 2.87
N VAL A 199 -1.33 -14.25 2.27
CA VAL A 199 -0.45 -13.14 2.66
C VAL A 199 -1.16 -11.81 2.45
N ALA A 200 -1.85 -11.63 1.32
CA ALA A 200 -2.60 -10.42 1.04
C ALA A 200 -3.74 -10.19 2.04
N GLU A 201 -4.53 -11.23 2.35
CA GLU A 201 -5.61 -11.15 3.33
C GLU A 201 -5.08 -10.82 4.72
N MET A 202 -4.00 -11.47 5.16
CA MET A 202 -3.39 -11.21 6.48
C MET A 202 -2.87 -9.78 6.60
N THR A 203 -2.21 -9.28 5.55
CA THR A 203 -1.70 -7.89 5.52
C THR A 203 -2.84 -6.89 5.63
N LEU A 204 -3.93 -7.09 4.89
CA LEU A 204 -5.10 -6.22 4.95
C LEU A 204 -5.75 -6.24 6.34
N GLU A 205 -5.96 -7.42 6.93
CA GLU A 205 -6.56 -7.51 8.26
C GLU A 205 -5.67 -6.87 9.33
N ARG A 206 -4.35 -7.04 9.24
CA ARG A 206 -3.40 -6.36 10.12
C ARG A 206 -3.51 -4.83 10.01
N ALA A 207 -3.57 -4.31 8.80
CA ALA A 207 -3.75 -2.87 8.57
C ALA A 207 -5.08 -2.36 9.17
N ARG A 208 -6.17 -3.10 8.95
CA ARG A 208 -7.49 -2.75 9.52
C ARG A 208 -7.47 -2.71 11.05
N ARG A 209 -6.78 -3.67 11.72
CA ARG A 209 -6.67 -3.69 13.18
C ARG A 209 -5.97 -2.44 13.74
N ARG A 210 -4.94 -1.96 13.05
CA ARG A 210 -4.24 -0.72 13.43
C ARG A 210 -5.12 0.52 13.23
N VAL A 211 -5.83 0.60 12.11
CA VAL A 211 -6.76 1.72 11.84
C VAL A 211 -7.91 1.75 12.84
N GLU A 212 -8.39 0.61 13.34
CA GLU A 212 -9.40 0.55 14.43
C GLU A 212 -8.92 1.19 15.73
N HIS A 213 -7.61 1.39 15.88
CA HIS A 213 -6.99 2.12 16.98
C HIS A 213 -6.66 3.59 16.66
N GLY A 214 -7.10 4.09 15.51
CA GLY A 214 -6.88 5.47 15.08
C GLY A 214 -5.51 5.72 14.44
N GLU A 215 -4.81 4.66 14.02
CA GLU A 215 -3.50 4.78 13.36
C GLU A 215 -3.66 5.07 11.86
N ASP A 216 -2.67 5.75 11.28
CA ASP A 216 -2.52 5.90 9.84
C ASP A 216 -1.66 4.76 9.29
N VAL A 217 -2.22 3.99 8.36
CA VAL A 217 -1.54 2.86 7.74
C VAL A 217 -1.48 3.05 6.23
N VAL A 218 -0.30 2.83 5.67
CA VAL A 218 -0.08 2.84 4.22
C VAL A 218 0.33 1.45 3.77
N ILE A 219 -0.36 0.91 2.76
CA ILE A 219 0.05 -0.32 2.06
C ILE A 219 0.50 0.07 0.66
N ILE A 220 1.76 -0.22 0.32
CA ILE A 220 2.25 -0.21 -1.06
C ILE A 220 2.18 -1.65 -1.57
N LEU A 221 1.34 -1.90 -2.59
CA LEU A 221 1.10 -3.24 -3.14
C LEU A 221 1.74 -3.38 -4.53
N ASP A 222 2.62 -4.32 -4.69
CA ASP A 222 3.16 -4.75 -5.98
C ASP A 222 2.89 -6.24 -6.21
N SER A 223 1.95 -6.63 -7.09
CA SER A 223 1.03 -5.81 -7.85
C SER A 223 -0.42 -6.30 -7.69
N ILE A 224 -1.37 -5.39 -7.86
CA ILE A 224 -2.80 -5.77 -7.85
C ILE A 224 -3.15 -6.71 -9.01
N THR A 225 -2.47 -6.57 -10.16
CA THR A 225 -2.64 -7.43 -11.32
C THR A 225 -2.28 -8.88 -10.97
N ARG A 226 -1.13 -9.10 -10.34
CA ARG A 226 -0.68 -10.44 -9.93
C ARG A 226 -1.53 -10.99 -8.79
N MET A 227 -1.92 -10.16 -7.84
CA MET A 227 -2.85 -10.54 -6.78
C MET A 227 -4.18 -11.02 -7.38
N ALA A 228 -4.75 -10.30 -8.34
CA ALA A 228 -5.99 -10.69 -9.02
C ALA A 228 -5.84 -12.02 -9.79
N ARG A 229 -4.70 -12.25 -10.46
CA ARG A 229 -4.38 -13.54 -11.09
C ARG A 229 -4.33 -14.67 -10.07
N ALA A 230 -3.73 -14.46 -8.89
CA ALA A 230 -3.66 -15.46 -7.83
C ALA A 230 -5.07 -15.83 -7.34
N TYR A 231 -5.94 -14.83 -7.11
CA TYR A 231 -7.33 -15.09 -6.75
C TYR A 231 -8.11 -15.84 -7.84
N ASN A 232 -7.84 -15.54 -9.12
CA ASN A 232 -8.45 -16.27 -10.24
C ASN A 232 -8.02 -17.75 -10.27
N ASN A 233 -6.73 -18.03 -9.96
CA ASN A 233 -6.21 -19.40 -9.92
C ASN A 233 -6.77 -20.20 -8.71
N VAL A 234 -7.07 -19.54 -7.61
CA VAL A 234 -7.66 -20.17 -6.41
C VAL A 234 -9.19 -20.30 -6.50
N ALA A 235 -9.84 -19.45 -7.30
CA ALA A 235 -11.29 -19.49 -7.48
C ALA A 235 -11.70 -20.85 -8.05
N LYS A 236 -12.60 -21.53 -7.33
CA LYS A 236 -13.30 -22.69 -7.89
C LYS A 236 -14.25 -22.15 -8.95
N GLY A 237 -14.05 -22.52 -10.21
CA GLY A 237 -14.79 -22.00 -11.34
C GLY A 237 -16.31 -21.91 -11.07
N SER A 238 -16.86 -20.71 -11.14
CA SER A 238 -18.30 -20.46 -10.97
C SER A 238 -19.11 -20.89 -12.20
N GLY A 239 -18.42 -21.36 -13.25
CA GLY A 239 -19.02 -21.66 -14.57
C GLY A 239 -19.29 -20.42 -15.40
N ARG A 240 -19.03 -19.22 -14.88
CA ARG A 240 -19.17 -17.93 -15.60
C ARG A 240 -17.81 -17.30 -15.79
N THR A 241 -17.30 -17.34 -17.01
CA THR A 241 -16.00 -16.78 -17.37
C THR A 241 -16.18 -15.44 -18.08
N MET A 242 -15.49 -14.41 -17.59
CA MET A 242 -15.37 -13.10 -18.23
C MET A 242 -14.33 -13.14 -19.37
N SER A 243 -14.23 -12.07 -20.14
CA SER A 243 -13.18 -11.91 -21.15
C SER A 243 -11.79 -12.11 -20.53
N GLY A 244 -10.88 -12.74 -21.29
CA GLY A 244 -9.51 -13.00 -20.80
C GLY A 244 -9.35 -14.19 -19.86
N GLY A 245 -10.40 -15.00 -19.64
CA GLY A 245 -10.31 -16.20 -18.79
C GLY A 245 -10.45 -15.93 -17.29
N LEU A 246 -11.00 -14.77 -16.91
CA LEU A 246 -11.30 -14.45 -15.50
C LEU A 246 -12.62 -15.10 -15.07
N ASP A 247 -12.63 -15.74 -13.89
CA ASP A 247 -13.86 -16.12 -13.22
C ASP A 247 -14.60 -14.85 -12.73
N ALA A 248 -15.91 -14.79 -12.88
CA ALA A 248 -16.71 -13.62 -12.55
C ALA A 248 -16.58 -13.17 -11.08
N ASN A 249 -16.30 -14.11 -10.18
CA ASN A 249 -16.18 -13.85 -8.74
C ASN A 249 -14.72 -13.61 -8.28
N SER A 250 -13.73 -13.86 -9.17
CA SER A 250 -12.31 -13.82 -8.79
C SER A 250 -11.83 -12.42 -8.39
N LEU A 251 -12.47 -11.37 -8.90
CA LEU A 251 -12.09 -9.99 -8.61
C LEU A 251 -12.77 -9.38 -7.37
N GLU A 252 -13.72 -10.07 -6.76
CA GLU A 252 -14.46 -9.53 -5.59
C GLU A 252 -13.52 -9.21 -4.43
N LYS A 253 -12.67 -10.17 -4.02
CA LYS A 253 -11.71 -9.97 -2.92
C LYS A 253 -10.64 -8.93 -3.24
N PRO A 254 -9.98 -8.95 -4.42
CA PRO A 254 -9.08 -7.88 -4.84
C PRO A 254 -9.71 -6.49 -4.87
N LYS A 255 -10.95 -6.36 -5.34
CA LYS A 255 -11.71 -5.09 -5.29
C LYS A 255 -11.98 -4.65 -3.85
N ARG A 256 -12.36 -5.58 -2.97
CA ARG A 256 -12.54 -5.31 -1.54
C ARG A 256 -11.22 -4.89 -0.88
N PHE A 257 -10.10 -5.47 -1.29
CA PHE A 257 -8.77 -5.07 -0.81
C PHE A 257 -8.52 -3.59 -1.11
N LEU A 258 -8.53 -3.17 -2.37
CA LEU A 258 -8.33 -1.77 -2.77
C LEU A 258 -9.43 -0.85 -2.21
N GLY A 259 -10.68 -1.31 -2.22
CA GLY A 259 -11.84 -0.60 -1.70
C GLY A 259 -11.84 -0.40 -0.18
N SER A 260 -10.96 -1.08 0.56
CA SER A 260 -10.79 -0.88 2.00
C SER A 260 -10.11 0.45 2.32
N ALA A 261 -9.35 1.03 1.38
CA ALA A 261 -8.68 2.32 1.60
C ALA A 261 -9.70 3.43 1.84
N ARG A 262 -9.53 4.12 2.99
CA ARG A 262 -10.39 5.24 3.43
C ARG A 262 -9.73 6.04 4.53
N LYS A 263 -10.07 7.33 4.63
CA LYS A 263 -9.90 8.11 5.85
C LYS A 263 -11.09 7.87 6.76
N ILE A 264 -10.87 7.72 8.06
CA ILE A 264 -11.92 7.54 9.05
C ILE A 264 -12.33 8.91 9.61
N ALA A 265 -13.62 9.08 9.83
CA ALA A 265 -14.13 10.32 10.41
C ALA A 265 -13.61 10.53 11.85
N ASP A 266 -13.16 11.74 12.18
CA ASP A 266 -12.51 12.10 13.45
C ASP A 266 -13.39 11.76 14.68
N HIS A 267 -14.71 11.95 14.58
CA HIS A 267 -15.64 11.59 15.65
C HIS A 267 -15.74 10.09 15.95
N GLN A 268 -15.14 9.24 15.09
CA GLN A 268 -15.06 7.78 15.27
C GLN A 268 -13.64 7.30 15.62
N GLY A 269 -12.74 8.21 15.97
CA GLY A 269 -11.39 7.91 16.39
C GLY A 269 -10.30 8.29 15.37
N GLY A 270 -10.68 8.74 14.16
CA GLY A 270 -9.73 9.12 13.12
C GLY A 270 -8.93 7.96 12.56
N GLY A 271 -7.76 8.27 12.03
CA GLY A 271 -6.87 7.32 11.35
C GLY A 271 -7.24 7.06 9.89
N SER A 272 -6.39 6.34 9.19
CA SER A 272 -6.61 6.08 7.78
C SER A 272 -5.98 4.78 7.30
N LEU A 273 -6.56 4.18 6.27
CA LEU A 273 -5.94 3.14 5.45
C LEU A 273 -5.72 3.70 4.05
N THR A 274 -4.47 3.90 3.68
CA THR A 274 -4.06 4.28 2.32
C THR A 274 -3.55 3.06 1.60
N ILE A 275 -3.99 2.84 0.35
CA ILE A 275 -3.50 1.73 -0.49
C ILE A 275 -3.00 2.32 -1.80
N ILE A 276 -1.72 2.08 -2.10
CA ILE A 276 -1.03 2.48 -3.32
C ILE A 276 -0.67 1.19 -4.06
N ALA A 277 -1.45 0.83 -5.07
CA ALA A 277 -1.30 -0.45 -5.77
C ALA A 277 -0.72 -0.26 -7.16
N THR A 278 0.30 -1.04 -7.53
CA THR A 278 0.77 -1.06 -8.91
C THR A 278 -0.16 -1.92 -9.77
N ALA A 279 -0.47 -1.42 -10.97
CA ALA A 279 -1.21 -2.13 -11.99
C ALA A 279 -0.35 -2.28 -13.25
N LEU A 280 -0.19 -3.51 -13.73
CA LEU A 280 0.60 -3.79 -14.91
C LEU A 280 -0.27 -3.59 -16.17
N VAL A 281 0.23 -2.80 -17.11
CA VAL A 281 -0.40 -2.54 -18.40
C VAL A 281 0.55 -2.90 -19.55
N ASP A 282 0.02 -3.00 -20.77
CA ASP A 282 0.77 -3.31 -21.98
C ASP A 282 1.58 -4.62 -21.89
N THR A 283 1.09 -5.59 -21.13
CA THR A 283 1.72 -6.91 -20.95
C THR A 283 1.47 -7.86 -22.12
N GLY A 284 0.60 -7.50 -23.07
CA GLY A 284 0.09 -8.39 -24.10
C GLY A 284 -0.95 -9.39 -23.60
N SER A 285 -1.28 -9.40 -22.31
CA SER A 285 -2.28 -10.28 -21.69
C SER A 285 -3.66 -9.63 -21.70
N ARG A 286 -4.62 -10.29 -22.37
CA ARG A 286 -6.03 -9.83 -22.32
C ARG A 286 -6.62 -9.90 -20.92
N MET A 287 -6.18 -10.84 -20.09
CA MET A 287 -6.57 -10.93 -18.69
C MET A 287 -6.16 -9.68 -17.91
N ASP A 288 -4.92 -9.22 -18.07
CA ASP A 288 -4.43 -8.04 -17.37
C ASP A 288 -5.15 -6.78 -17.78
N GLN A 289 -5.50 -6.67 -19.07
CA GLN A 289 -6.29 -5.55 -19.56
C GLN A 289 -7.66 -5.51 -18.87
N VAL A 290 -8.36 -6.66 -18.77
CA VAL A 290 -9.65 -6.73 -18.07
C VAL A 290 -9.47 -6.40 -16.58
N ILE A 291 -8.44 -6.94 -15.92
CA ILE A 291 -8.13 -6.63 -14.52
C ILE A 291 -7.95 -5.11 -14.36
N PHE A 292 -7.12 -4.48 -15.19
CA PHE A 292 -6.87 -3.05 -15.12
C PHE A 292 -8.17 -2.22 -15.27
N GLU A 293 -8.99 -2.51 -16.29
CA GLU A 293 -10.27 -1.80 -16.50
C GLU A 293 -11.23 -1.94 -15.32
N GLU A 294 -11.28 -3.11 -14.68
CA GLU A 294 -12.12 -3.37 -13.52
C GLU A 294 -11.66 -2.62 -12.25
N PHE A 295 -10.36 -2.29 -12.15
CA PHE A 295 -9.82 -1.50 -11.04
C PHE A 295 -9.78 0.00 -11.29
N LYS A 296 -9.70 0.44 -12.54
CA LYS A 296 -9.68 1.85 -12.93
C LYS A 296 -10.84 2.65 -12.34
N GLY A 297 -12.04 2.04 -12.25
CA GLY A 297 -13.19 2.66 -11.61
C GLY A 297 -13.19 2.66 -10.09
N THR A 298 -12.31 1.88 -9.44
CA THR A 298 -12.24 1.74 -7.96
C THR A 298 -11.28 2.76 -7.33
N GLY A 299 -10.21 3.11 -8.02
CA GLY A 299 -9.23 4.10 -7.59
C GLY A 299 -9.78 5.53 -7.59
N ASN A 300 -9.15 6.40 -6.81
CA ASN A 300 -9.39 7.85 -6.79
C ASN A 300 -8.11 8.68 -7.01
N SER A 301 -7.00 8.01 -7.34
CA SER A 301 -5.73 8.61 -7.77
C SER A 301 -5.04 7.64 -8.74
N GLU A 302 -4.59 8.14 -9.86
CA GLU A 302 -3.88 7.37 -10.90
C GLU A 302 -2.56 8.06 -11.24
N LEU A 303 -1.44 7.42 -10.89
CA LEU A 303 -0.09 7.80 -11.31
C LEU A 303 0.29 6.96 -12.52
N VAL A 304 0.34 7.55 -13.69
CA VAL A 304 0.61 6.84 -14.95
C VAL A 304 2.08 6.97 -15.31
N LEU A 305 2.75 5.84 -15.53
CA LEU A 305 4.13 5.81 -16.01
C LEU A 305 4.17 5.66 -17.52
N SER A 306 5.06 6.41 -18.15
CA SER A 306 5.26 6.43 -19.61
C SER A 306 6.47 5.59 -20.01
N ARG A 307 6.24 4.57 -20.85
CA ARG A 307 7.32 3.81 -21.46
C ARG A 307 8.16 4.65 -22.42
N GLU A 308 7.54 5.59 -23.12
CA GLU A 308 8.26 6.48 -24.06
C GLU A 308 9.32 7.32 -23.32
N LEU A 309 8.95 7.92 -22.17
CA LEU A 309 9.90 8.67 -21.34
C LEU A 309 11.04 7.77 -20.85
N ALA A 310 10.72 6.57 -20.38
CA ALA A 310 11.71 5.61 -19.89
C ALA A 310 12.67 5.16 -21.00
N ASP A 311 12.18 4.88 -22.20
CA ASP A 311 12.99 4.50 -23.36
C ASP A 311 13.95 5.65 -23.77
N ARG A 312 13.51 6.91 -23.60
CA ARG A 312 14.34 8.13 -23.78
C ARG A 312 15.23 8.47 -22.59
N ARG A 313 15.20 7.67 -21.51
CA ARG A 313 15.97 7.90 -20.26
C ARG A 313 15.62 9.21 -19.55
N ILE A 314 14.39 9.67 -19.68
CA ILE A 314 13.84 10.82 -18.95
C ILE A 314 13.13 10.27 -17.70
N PHE A 315 13.64 10.61 -16.52
CA PHE A 315 13.12 10.15 -15.23
C PHE A 315 12.86 11.32 -14.27
N PRO A 316 11.76 11.28 -13.48
CA PRO A 316 10.76 10.19 -13.41
C PRO A 316 9.98 10.07 -14.72
N ALA A 317 9.73 8.83 -15.14
CA ALA A 317 8.99 8.55 -16.36
C ALA A 317 7.47 8.62 -16.11
N ILE A 318 6.98 9.74 -15.60
CA ILE A 318 5.58 10.00 -15.25
C ILE A 318 4.88 10.72 -16.39
N ASP A 319 3.75 10.20 -16.84
CA ASP A 319 2.85 10.92 -17.74
C ASP A 319 2.11 12.00 -16.93
N LEU A 320 2.48 13.26 -17.13
CA LEU A 320 1.92 14.41 -16.41
C LEU A 320 0.46 14.67 -16.75
N THR A 321 0.03 14.32 -17.95
CA THR A 321 -1.33 14.55 -18.44
C THR A 321 -2.27 13.43 -18.03
N GLY A 322 -1.78 12.20 -18.06
CA GLY A 322 -2.53 11.00 -17.66
C GLY A 322 -2.64 10.83 -16.16
N SER A 323 -1.74 11.46 -15.37
CA SER A 323 -1.73 11.33 -13.91
C SER A 323 -2.63 12.36 -13.24
N ALA A 324 -3.48 11.91 -12.30
CA ALA A 324 -4.40 12.81 -11.59
C ALA A 324 -4.90 12.21 -10.28
N THR A 325 -5.25 13.08 -9.33
CA THR A 325 -5.95 12.74 -8.09
C THR A 325 -7.31 13.42 -8.06
N ARG A 326 -8.37 12.64 -7.76
CA ARG A 326 -9.70 13.19 -7.58
C ARG A 326 -9.76 14.00 -6.31
N LYS A 327 -10.39 15.18 -6.36
CA LYS A 327 -10.50 16.12 -5.24
C LYS A 327 -9.15 16.58 -4.69
N GLU A 328 -8.18 16.81 -5.59
CA GLU A 328 -6.86 17.36 -5.25
C GLU A 328 -6.94 18.68 -4.49
N GLU A 329 -8.05 19.44 -4.65
CA GLU A 329 -8.35 20.67 -3.93
C GLU A 329 -8.53 20.48 -2.41
N LEU A 330 -8.74 19.25 -1.92
CA LEU A 330 -8.78 18.92 -0.52
C LEU A 330 -7.40 18.64 0.07
N LEU A 331 -6.42 18.34 -0.79
CA LEU A 331 -5.06 17.95 -0.41
C LEU A 331 -4.07 19.09 -0.56
N LEU A 332 -4.19 19.85 -1.63
CA LEU A 332 -3.25 20.93 -1.96
C LEU A 332 -3.67 22.26 -1.33
N SER A 333 -2.67 23.04 -0.90
CA SER A 333 -2.92 24.44 -0.54
C SER A 333 -3.44 25.21 -1.78
N PRO A 334 -4.22 26.29 -1.62
CA PRO A 334 -4.71 27.07 -2.76
C PRO A 334 -3.59 27.49 -3.72
N ASP A 335 -2.46 27.91 -3.20
CA ASP A 335 -1.31 28.36 -4.00
C ASP A 335 -0.65 27.22 -4.77
N THR A 336 -0.49 26.06 -4.15
CA THR A 336 0.05 24.85 -4.80
C THR A 336 -0.92 24.35 -5.87
N LEU A 337 -2.21 24.40 -5.62
CA LEU A 337 -3.25 24.01 -6.56
C LEU A 337 -3.25 24.92 -7.81
N ASP A 338 -3.11 26.24 -7.61
CA ASP A 338 -3.02 27.22 -8.70
C ASP A 338 -1.76 26.98 -9.54
N LEU A 339 -0.61 26.73 -8.90
CA LEU A 339 0.62 26.35 -9.59
C LEU A 339 0.44 25.04 -10.40
N SER A 340 -0.10 23.99 -9.78
CA SER A 340 -0.35 22.70 -10.45
C SER A 340 -1.21 22.89 -11.70
N ARG A 341 -2.30 23.63 -11.57
CA ARG A 341 -3.21 23.93 -12.69
C ARG A 341 -2.56 24.78 -13.77
N ALA A 342 -1.71 25.74 -13.39
CA ALA A 342 -0.97 26.57 -14.35
C ALA A 342 0.05 25.73 -15.11
N LEU A 343 0.82 24.89 -14.44
CA LEU A 343 1.77 23.96 -15.06
C LEU A 343 1.06 23.02 -16.03
N ARG A 344 -0.05 22.42 -15.63
CA ARG A 344 -0.86 21.55 -16.51
C ARG A 344 -1.33 22.30 -17.78
N ARG A 345 -1.79 23.55 -17.66
CA ARG A 345 -2.20 24.36 -18.82
C ARG A 345 -1.00 24.69 -19.72
N GLN A 346 0.16 25.03 -19.15
CA GLN A 346 1.35 25.36 -19.90
C GLN A 346 1.87 24.13 -20.68
N LEU A 347 1.84 22.96 -20.06
CA LEU A 347 2.33 21.71 -20.65
C LEU A 347 1.31 21.04 -21.58
N ALA A 348 0.04 21.49 -21.55
CA ALA A 348 -1.01 20.95 -22.42
C ALA A 348 -0.67 21.16 -23.90
N GLY A 349 -0.71 20.07 -24.67
CA GLY A 349 -0.36 20.09 -26.09
C GLY A 349 1.13 20.00 -26.40
N THR A 350 1.99 19.98 -25.38
CA THR A 350 3.43 19.69 -25.52
C THR A 350 3.66 18.18 -25.50
N ALA A 351 4.61 17.68 -26.27
CA ALA A 351 4.99 16.26 -26.21
C ALA A 351 5.50 15.90 -24.80
N ASP A 352 5.14 14.73 -24.29
CA ASP A 352 5.45 14.31 -22.90
C ASP A 352 6.93 14.45 -22.54
N ALA A 353 7.84 14.14 -23.49
CA ALA A 353 9.27 14.25 -23.27
C ALA A 353 9.75 15.70 -23.09
N ASP A 354 9.20 16.62 -23.86
CA ASP A 354 9.54 18.03 -23.78
C ASP A 354 8.92 18.65 -22.53
N ALA A 355 7.67 18.30 -22.21
CA ALA A 355 6.95 18.71 -21.01
C ALA A 355 7.71 18.29 -19.73
N MET A 356 8.11 17.03 -19.64
CA MET A 356 8.86 16.53 -18.49
C MET A 356 10.25 17.19 -18.42
N THR A 357 10.94 17.36 -19.54
CA THR A 357 12.28 18.00 -19.57
C THR A 357 12.20 19.47 -19.11
N GLU A 358 11.18 20.21 -19.53
CA GLU A 358 10.94 21.60 -19.09
C GLU A 358 10.68 21.66 -17.60
N LEU A 359 9.80 20.78 -17.07
CA LEU A 359 9.49 20.70 -15.66
C LEU A 359 10.73 20.37 -14.82
N LEU A 360 11.50 19.37 -15.20
CA LEU A 360 12.74 18.99 -14.51
C LEU A 360 13.79 20.12 -14.54
N GLY A 361 13.87 20.85 -15.66
CA GLY A 361 14.71 22.04 -15.77
C GLY A 361 14.29 23.16 -14.81
N ALA A 362 13.00 23.36 -14.58
CA ALA A 362 12.47 24.29 -13.58
C ALA A 362 12.78 23.82 -12.16
N MET A 363 12.53 22.55 -11.86
CA MET A 363 12.82 21.95 -10.55
C MET A 363 14.31 21.96 -10.19
N GLY A 364 15.18 21.82 -11.19
CA GLY A 364 16.63 21.89 -10.98
C GLY A 364 17.15 23.28 -10.58
N ARG A 365 16.38 24.34 -10.87
CA ARG A 365 16.71 25.73 -10.46
C ARG A 365 16.10 26.11 -9.10
N MET A 366 15.13 25.37 -8.63
CA MET A 366 14.36 25.66 -7.41
C MET A 366 14.42 24.43 -6.50
N PRO A 367 15.07 24.51 -5.33
CA PRO A 367 15.33 23.38 -4.46
C PRO A 367 14.10 22.62 -4.00
N THR A 368 12.98 23.32 -3.75
CA THR A 368 11.75 22.74 -3.23
C THR A 368 10.52 23.07 -4.08
N ASN A 369 9.42 22.37 -3.86
CA ASN A 369 8.14 22.72 -4.46
C ASN A 369 7.60 24.04 -3.92
N GLN A 370 7.92 24.39 -2.67
CA GLN A 370 7.57 25.70 -2.10
C GLN A 370 8.27 26.84 -2.85
N ASP A 371 9.55 26.67 -3.22
CA ASP A 371 10.27 27.68 -4.04
C ASP A 371 9.62 27.88 -5.41
N LEU A 372 9.09 26.79 -6.02
CA LEU A 372 8.32 26.87 -7.26
C LEU A 372 7.01 27.67 -7.06
N VAL A 373 6.29 27.43 -5.97
CA VAL A 373 5.06 28.15 -5.63
C VAL A 373 5.37 29.64 -5.45
N ASP A 374 6.38 29.98 -4.67
CA ASP A 374 6.77 31.37 -4.38
C ASP A 374 7.21 32.11 -5.64
N TYR A 375 7.97 31.45 -6.50
CA TYR A 375 8.38 32.00 -7.78
C TYR A 375 7.19 32.27 -8.71
N TYR A 376 6.23 31.36 -8.76
CA TYR A 376 5.02 31.52 -9.57
C TYR A 376 4.18 32.71 -9.07
N LYS A 377 3.97 32.83 -7.76
CA LYS A 377 3.22 33.93 -7.15
C LYS A 377 3.79 35.31 -7.46
N GLN A 378 5.12 35.44 -7.58
CA GLN A 378 5.76 36.72 -7.90
C GLN A 378 5.52 37.17 -9.35
N ARG A 379 5.01 36.28 -10.21
CA ARG A 379 4.82 36.51 -11.65
C ARG A 379 3.37 36.42 -12.12
N ALA A 380 2.49 35.90 -11.30
CA ALA A 380 1.05 35.86 -11.52
C ALA A 380 0.38 37.18 -11.13
#